data_fd2f0e8c8b161d62bafe650714ba703c
#
_entry.id   fd2f0e8c8b161d62bafe650714ba703c
#
_cell.length_a   1.000
_cell.length_b   1.000
_cell.length_c   1.000
_cell.angle_alpha   90.00
_cell.angle_beta   90.00
_cell.angle_gamma   90.00
#
_symmetry.space_group_name_H-M   'P 1'
#
loop_
_entity.id
_entity.type
_entity.pdbx_description
1 polymer ?
#
loop_
_entity_poly.entity_id
_entity_poly.type
_entity_poly.pdbx_seq_one_letter_code
_entity_poly.pdbx_strand_id
1 'polypeptide(L)'
;MRVVVADDSVLLRAGVVRLLEGAGFEVVGQAGDAEDLVRKVSAHRPDVAVIDVRMPPTHTDDGLRAAIELRARHPDVGLLVLSQYVEEDSAHELLGGGAEGVGYLLKDRVSEVDRFLEAVRRVGAGGSVLDPEVVAQLLGRRHGDGELEELTARERDVMAAMAEGLSNHAIAERLVVSEGAVEKHVTSIFSRLGLAATADAHRRVLAVLAYLRAPPAPHR
;
A
#
# COMPACT_ATOMS: atom_id res chain seq x y z
N MET A 1 28.00 -4.38 -0.44
CA MET A 1 26.73 -3.83 -0.97
C MET A 1 26.63 -2.40 -0.52
N ARG A 2 26.52 -1.48 -1.47
CA ARG A 2 26.49 -0.02 -1.27
C ARG A 2 25.06 0.47 -1.07
N VAL A 3 24.81 1.27 -0.05
CA VAL A 3 23.46 1.69 0.33
C VAL A 3 23.38 3.21 0.45
N VAL A 4 22.29 3.80 -0.04
CA VAL A 4 21.85 5.16 0.31
C VAL A 4 20.66 5.05 1.25
N VAL A 5 20.65 5.83 2.33
CA VAL A 5 19.55 5.88 3.30
C VAL A 5 18.90 7.26 3.29
N ALA A 6 17.59 7.30 3.13
CA ALA A 6 16.80 8.54 3.15
C ALA A 6 15.68 8.44 4.18
N ASP A 7 15.69 9.35 5.15
CA ASP A 7 14.66 9.50 6.18
C ASP A 7 14.81 10.92 6.76
N ASP A 8 13.73 11.65 6.98
CA ASP A 8 13.77 13.01 7.52
C ASP A 8 14.12 13.03 9.03
N SER A 9 13.78 11.96 9.74
CA SER A 9 14.14 11.77 11.14
C SER A 9 15.63 11.46 11.29
N VAL A 10 16.40 12.43 11.80
CA VAL A 10 17.83 12.28 12.03
C VAL A 10 18.15 11.06 12.91
N LEU A 11 17.33 10.81 13.94
CA LEU A 11 17.55 9.71 14.86
C LEU A 11 17.30 8.35 14.20
N LEU A 12 16.19 8.21 13.47
CA LEU A 12 15.85 6.97 12.78
C LEU A 12 16.87 6.67 11.69
N ARG A 13 17.22 7.68 10.88
CA ARG A 13 18.26 7.56 9.84
C ARG A 13 19.60 7.10 10.43
N ALA A 14 20.05 7.71 11.52
CA ALA A 14 21.28 7.30 12.19
C ALA A 14 21.20 5.86 12.75
N GLY A 15 20.04 5.44 13.25
CA GLY A 15 19.78 4.06 13.69
C GLY A 15 19.88 3.06 12.55
N VAL A 16 19.21 3.32 11.43
CA VAL A 16 19.24 2.48 10.23
C VAL A 16 20.67 2.39 9.66
N VAL A 17 21.38 3.51 9.56
CA VAL A 17 22.77 3.53 9.10
C VAL A 17 23.65 2.63 9.98
N ARG A 18 23.52 2.74 11.28
CA ARG A 18 24.32 1.95 12.23
C ARG A 18 24.02 0.44 12.14
N LEU A 19 22.76 0.09 11.93
CA LEU A 19 22.36 -1.31 11.70
C LEU A 19 22.97 -1.87 10.41
N LEU A 20 22.92 -1.11 9.33
CA LEU A 20 23.46 -1.49 8.04
C LEU A 20 24.99 -1.65 8.08
N GLU A 21 25.70 -0.65 8.64
CA GLU A 21 27.17 -0.72 8.79
C GLU A 21 27.60 -1.89 9.68
N GLY A 22 26.87 -2.12 10.78
CA GLY A 22 27.11 -3.26 11.68
C GLY A 22 26.90 -4.63 11.00
N ALA A 23 26.08 -4.69 9.94
CA ALA A 23 25.83 -5.87 9.13
C ALA A 23 26.73 -5.98 7.88
N GLY A 24 27.72 -5.08 7.73
CA GLY A 24 28.73 -5.11 6.67
C GLY A 24 28.28 -4.42 5.36
N PHE A 25 27.24 -3.58 5.38
CA PHE A 25 26.91 -2.72 4.25
C PHE A 25 27.77 -1.46 4.27
N GLU A 26 28.01 -0.90 3.08
CA GLU A 26 28.69 0.39 2.92
C GLU A 26 27.65 1.49 2.67
N VAL A 27 27.40 2.35 3.65
CA VAL A 27 26.49 3.48 3.50
C VAL A 27 27.21 4.62 2.79
N VAL A 28 26.93 4.79 1.49
CA VAL A 28 27.61 5.77 0.61
C VAL A 28 26.90 7.13 0.58
N GLY A 29 25.71 7.25 1.15
CA GLY A 29 24.99 8.51 1.23
C GLY A 29 23.83 8.47 2.20
N GLN A 30 23.51 9.62 2.79
CA GLN A 30 22.38 9.83 3.68
C GLN A 30 21.62 11.06 3.24
N ALA A 31 20.31 10.98 3.07
CA ALA A 31 19.44 12.09 2.64
C ALA A 31 18.38 12.39 3.71
N GLY A 32 18.01 13.65 3.86
CA GLY A 32 16.95 14.09 4.75
C GLY A 32 15.68 14.54 4.01
N ASP A 33 15.71 14.57 2.68
CA ASP A 33 14.61 14.96 1.81
C ASP A 33 14.69 14.23 0.46
N ALA A 34 13.61 14.35 -0.32
CA ALA A 34 13.46 13.66 -1.60
C ALA A 34 14.44 14.16 -2.67
N GLU A 35 14.75 15.45 -2.71
CA GLU A 35 15.67 16.04 -3.70
C GLU A 35 17.11 15.57 -3.44
N ASP A 36 17.56 15.60 -2.19
CA ASP A 36 18.86 15.10 -1.76
C ASP A 36 19.02 13.60 -2.02
N LEU A 37 17.93 12.82 -1.81
CA LEU A 37 17.90 11.40 -2.17
C LEU A 37 18.20 11.17 -3.64
N VAL A 38 17.46 11.82 -4.56
CA VAL A 38 17.63 11.67 -6.01
C VAL A 38 19.05 12.07 -6.43
N ARG A 39 19.56 13.17 -5.87
CA ARG A 39 20.93 13.63 -6.14
C ARG A 39 21.98 12.60 -5.71
N LYS A 40 21.85 12.03 -4.51
CA LYS A 40 22.82 11.06 -3.96
C LYS A 40 22.77 9.71 -4.66
N VAL A 41 21.59 9.20 -4.98
CA VAL A 41 21.46 7.97 -5.75
C VAL A 41 22.09 8.15 -7.15
N SER A 42 21.83 9.28 -7.80
CA SER A 42 22.41 9.58 -9.12
C SER A 42 23.95 9.70 -9.08
N ALA A 43 24.50 10.28 -8.02
CA ALA A 43 25.94 10.48 -7.86
C ALA A 43 26.67 9.20 -7.46
N HIS A 44 26.13 8.42 -6.54
CA HIS A 44 26.81 7.27 -5.93
C HIS A 44 26.50 5.95 -6.60
N ARG A 45 25.37 5.85 -7.32
CA ARG A 45 24.91 4.59 -7.94
C ARG A 45 25.00 3.42 -6.96
N PRO A 46 24.23 3.43 -5.87
CA PRO A 46 24.23 2.36 -4.88
C PRO A 46 23.60 1.09 -5.44
N ASP A 47 23.83 -0.04 -4.78
CA ASP A 47 23.13 -1.28 -5.08
C ASP A 47 21.64 -1.19 -4.64
N VAL A 48 21.39 -0.44 -3.52
CA VAL A 48 20.04 -0.25 -2.99
C VAL A 48 19.88 1.10 -2.29
N ALA A 49 18.70 1.71 -2.42
CA ALA A 49 18.29 2.88 -1.64
C ALA A 49 17.18 2.47 -0.67
N VAL A 50 17.37 2.78 0.62
CA VAL A 50 16.35 2.63 1.68
C VAL A 50 15.69 3.99 1.87
N ILE A 51 14.37 4.07 1.68
CA ILE A 51 13.66 5.33 1.45
C ILE A 51 12.44 5.41 2.38
N ASP A 52 12.39 6.44 3.23
CA ASP A 52 11.15 6.80 3.92
C ASP A 52 10.15 7.42 2.92
N VAL A 53 8.88 7.05 3.03
CA VAL A 53 7.79 7.63 2.23
C VAL A 53 7.61 9.11 2.52
N ARG A 54 7.57 9.46 3.81
CA ARG A 54 7.21 10.81 4.27
C ARG A 54 8.44 11.67 4.57
N MET A 55 8.88 12.41 3.57
CA MET A 55 10.00 13.34 3.68
C MET A 55 9.59 14.75 3.23
N PRO A 56 10.39 15.78 3.55
CA PRO A 56 10.19 17.11 2.96
C PRO A 56 10.20 17.06 1.41
N PRO A 57 9.48 17.99 0.76
CA PRO A 57 8.91 19.23 1.31
C PRO A 57 7.51 19.10 1.90
N THR A 58 6.70 18.14 1.47
CA THR A 58 5.28 18.07 1.88
C THR A 58 5.01 17.14 3.05
N HIS A 59 5.93 16.22 3.35
CA HIS A 59 5.79 15.16 4.35
C HIS A 59 4.58 14.24 4.10
N THR A 60 4.19 14.08 2.84
CA THR A 60 3.13 13.15 2.42
C THR A 60 3.73 11.90 1.78
N ASP A 61 3.99 11.93 0.48
CA ASP A 61 4.45 10.82 -0.35
C ASP A 61 5.75 11.18 -1.13
N ASP A 62 6.46 12.24 -0.73
CA ASP A 62 7.60 12.77 -1.48
C ASP A 62 8.71 11.74 -1.70
N GLY A 63 8.99 10.91 -0.68
CA GLY A 63 9.97 9.83 -0.81
C GLY A 63 9.55 8.74 -1.79
N LEU A 64 8.26 8.44 -1.83
CA LEU A 64 7.72 7.45 -2.75
C LEU A 64 7.71 7.95 -4.19
N ARG A 65 7.39 9.24 -4.42
CA ARG A 65 7.54 9.88 -5.73
C ARG A 65 9.00 9.89 -6.20
N ALA A 66 9.93 10.17 -5.28
CA ALA A 66 11.36 10.08 -5.58
C ALA A 66 11.76 8.64 -5.95
N ALA A 67 11.21 7.62 -5.28
CA ALA A 67 11.44 6.23 -5.63
C ALA A 67 10.93 5.89 -7.04
N ILE A 68 9.74 6.36 -7.42
CA ILE A 68 9.18 6.19 -8.77
C ILE A 68 10.08 6.86 -9.83
N GLU A 69 10.53 8.09 -9.56
CA GLU A 69 11.47 8.80 -10.44
C GLU A 69 12.80 8.05 -10.57
N LEU A 70 13.36 7.58 -9.46
CA LEU A 70 14.61 6.82 -9.43
C LEU A 70 14.50 5.51 -10.19
N ARG A 71 13.36 4.81 -10.08
CA ARG A 71 13.10 3.58 -10.84
C ARG A 71 13.16 3.81 -12.35
N ALA A 72 12.58 4.90 -12.82
CA ALA A 72 12.60 5.25 -14.25
C ALA A 72 14.01 5.63 -14.75
N ARG A 73 14.81 6.32 -13.92
CA ARG A 73 16.14 6.83 -14.29
C ARG A 73 17.27 5.83 -14.02
N HIS A 74 17.12 4.99 -13.02
CA HIS A 74 18.15 4.09 -12.50
C HIS A 74 17.57 2.69 -12.22
N PRO A 75 17.14 1.95 -13.25
CA PRO A 75 16.44 0.66 -13.09
C PRO A 75 17.30 -0.42 -12.41
N ASP A 76 18.62 -0.26 -12.41
CA ASP A 76 19.56 -1.19 -11.79
C ASP A 76 19.69 -0.99 -10.26
N VAL A 77 19.15 0.11 -9.71
CA VAL A 77 19.20 0.39 -8.27
C VAL A 77 17.99 -0.19 -7.59
N GLY A 78 18.21 -1.06 -6.60
CA GLY A 78 17.15 -1.58 -5.75
C GLY A 78 16.52 -0.47 -4.90
N LEU A 79 15.19 -0.46 -4.77
CA LEU A 79 14.46 0.55 -4.00
C LEU A 79 13.67 -0.13 -2.89
N LEU A 80 14.08 0.06 -1.64
CA LEU A 80 13.38 -0.43 -0.46
C LEU A 80 12.67 0.73 0.24
N VAL A 81 11.36 0.79 0.08
CA VAL A 81 10.51 1.83 0.66
C VAL A 81 10.06 1.41 2.05
N LEU A 82 10.16 2.33 3.01
CA LEU A 82 9.70 2.19 4.39
C LEU A 82 8.54 3.14 4.65
N SER A 83 7.41 2.65 5.12
CA SER A 83 6.24 3.46 5.43
C SER A 83 5.63 3.15 6.79
N GLN A 84 5.02 4.11 7.44
CA GLN A 84 4.21 3.86 8.64
C GLN A 84 2.85 3.23 8.30
N TYR A 85 2.33 3.53 7.11
CA TYR A 85 1.04 3.05 6.61
C TYR A 85 1.19 2.63 5.15
N VAL A 86 0.26 1.84 4.65
CA VAL A 86 0.24 1.52 3.22
C VAL A 86 -0.35 2.71 2.45
N GLU A 87 0.49 3.35 1.66
CA GLU A 87 0.10 4.41 0.71
C GLU A 87 -0.31 3.73 -0.61
N GLU A 88 -1.59 3.36 -0.70
CA GLU A 88 -2.12 2.45 -1.72
C GLU A 88 -1.87 2.93 -3.16
N ASP A 89 -2.21 4.20 -3.50
CA ASP A 89 -2.10 4.73 -4.87
C ASP A 89 -0.66 4.70 -5.38
N SER A 90 0.25 5.16 -4.56
CA SER A 90 1.65 5.30 -4.93
C SER A 90 2.42 3.98 -4.86
N ALA A 91 2.00 3.05 -3.97
CA ALA A 91 2.54 1.68 -3.97
C ALA A 91 2.16 0.93 -5.27
N HIS A 92 0.93 1.14 -5.76
CA HIS A 92 0.49 0.58 -7.04
C HIS A 92 1.30 1.14 -8.22
N GLU A 93 1.57 2.43 -8.23
CA GLU A 93 2.38 3.08 -9.27
C GLU A 93 3.84 2.58 -9.24
N LEU A 94 4.43 2.47 -8.04
CA LEU A 94 5.79 1.94 -7.88
C LEU A 94 5.92 0.50 -8.39
N LEU A 95 4.91 -0.34 -8.18
CA LEU A 95 4.90 -1.75 -8.56
C LEU A 95 4.35 -1.99 -9.96
N GLY A 96 3.67 -1.01 -10.58
CA GLY A 96 3.03 -1.14 -11.89
C GLY A 96 3.99 -1.45 -13.04
N GLY A 97 5.27 -1.09 -12.90
CA GLY A 97 6.36 -1.44 -13.82
C GLY A 97 7.00 -2.82 -13.57
N GLY A 98 6.45 -3.67 -12.69
CA GLY A 98 7.04 -4.92 -12.21
C GLY A 98 7.55 -4.79 -10.77
N ALA A 99 7.79 -5.88 -10.09
CA ALA A 99 8.24 -5.89 -8.69
C ALA A 99 9.76 -6.09 -8.54
N GLU A 100 10.49 -6.34 -9.63
CA GLU A 100 11.92 -6.62 -9.60
C GLU A 100 12.71 -5.41 -9.07
N GLY A 101 13.60 -5.65 -8.12
CA GLY A 101 14.39 -4.61 -7.47
C GLY A 101 13.57 -3.66 -6.58
N VAL A 102 12.34 -4.03 -6.21
CA VAL A 102 11.47 -3.18 -5.36
C VAL A 102 11.12 -3.90 -4.07
N GLY A 103 11.24 -3.17 -2.96
CA GLY A 103 10.74 -3.57 -1.67
C GLY A 103 9.80 -2.52 -1.08
N TYR A 104 8.76 -2.97 -0.39
CA TYR A 104 7.86 -2.12 0.39
C TYR A 104 7.62 -2.78 1.75
N LEU A 105 8.08 -2.14 2.82
CA LEU A 105 7.95 -2.63 4.18
C LEU A 105 7.28 -1.57 5.06
N LEU A 106 6.52 -2.03 6.04
CA LEU A 106 6.08 -1.15 7.12
C LEU A 106 7.25 -0.87 8.09
N LYS A 107 7.35 0.37 8.61
CA LYS A 107 8.43 0.79 9.52
C LYS A 107 8.51 -0.09 10.79
N ASP A 108 7.41 -0.67 11.23
CA ASP A 108 7.38 -1.60 12.36
C ASP A 108 8.22 -2.86 12.10
N ARG A 109 8.39 -3.27 10.84
CA ARG A 109 9.25 -4.40 10.45
C ARG A 109 10.74 -4.11 10.59
N VAL A 110 11.15 -2.84 10.65
CA VAL A 110 12.56 -2.47 10.90
C VAL A 110 13.00 -2.91 12.30
N SER A 111 12.08 -3.06 13.23
CA SER A 111 12.34 -3.62 14.56
C SER A 111 12.77 -5.10 14.51
N GLU A 112 12.38 -5.84 13.48
CA GLU A 112 12.83 -7.19 13.17
C GLU A 112 14.14 -7.13 12.35
N VAL A 113 15.24 -6.77 13.01
CA VAL A 113 16.53 -6.40 12.37
C VAL A 113 16.97 -7.40 11.30
N ASP A 114 16.94 -8.70 11.60
CA ASP A 114 17.39 -9.73 10.65
C ASP A 114 16.55 -9.73 9.37
N ARG A 115 15.24 -9.59 9.49
CA ARG A 115 14.32 -9.50 8.34
C ARG A 115 14.55 -8.24 7.52
N PHE A 116 14.78 -7.11 8.18
CA PHE A 116 15.09 -5.86 7.50
C PHE A 116 16.39 -5.98 6.70
N LEU A 117 17.45 -6.51 7.29
CA LEU A 117 18.75 -6.71 6.63
C LEU A 117 18.65 -7.70 5.46
N GLU A 118 17.86 -8.77 5.59
CA GLU A 118 17.58 -9.71 4.50
C GLU A 118 16.81 -9.00 3.36
N ALA A 119 15.83 -8.18 3.68
CA ALA A 119 15.09 -7.40 2.69
C ALA A 119 16.02 -6.46 1.90
N VAL A 120 16.92 -5.75 2.58
CA VAL A 120 17.92 -4.89 1.93
C VAL A 120 18.81 -5.70 0.97
N ARG A 121 19.31 -6.88 1.40
CA ARG A 121 20.12 -7.75 0.54
C ARG A 121 19.35 -8.24 -0.68
N ARG A 122 18.11 -8.67 -0.48
CA ARG A 122 17.26 -9.24 -1.53
C ARG A 122 16.91 -8.20 -2.58
N VAL A 123 16.51 -7.00 -2.16
CA VAL A 123 16.18 -5.88 -3.06
C VAL A 123 17.42 -5.39 -3.81
N GLY A 124 18.56 -5.26 -3.11
CA GLY A 124 19.82 -4.86 -3.74
C GLY A 124 20.41 -5.92 -4.69
N ALA A 125 19.93 -7.16 -4.64
CA ALA A 125 20.24 -8.22 -5.60
C ALA A 125 19.20 -8.33 -6.74
N GLY A 126 18.29 -7.35 -6.89
CA GLY A 126 17.24 -7.33 -7.91
C GLY A 126 15.98 -8.13 -7.56
N GLY A 127 15.91 -8.75 -6.36
CA GLY A 127 14.71 -9.44 -5.88
C GLY A 127 13.65 -8.46 -5.37
N SER A 128 12.48 -8.99 -4.99
CA SER A 128 11.39 -8.18 -4.42
C SER A 128 11.04 -8.61 -3.01
N VAL A 129 10.61 -7.65 -2.19
CA VAL A 129 10.13 -7.85 -0.83
C VAL A 129 8.91 -6.97 -0.59
N LEU A 130 7.76 -7.60 -0.35
CA LEU A 130 6.52 -6.87 -0.06
C LEU A 130 5.98 -7.31 1.29
N ASP A 131 5.62 -6.35 2.14
CA ASP A 131 4.93 -6.65 3.38
C ASP A 131 3.58 -7.33 3.07
N PRO A 132 3.18 -8.40 3.79
CA PRO A 132 1.89 -9.05 3.57
C PRO A 132 0.69 -8.11 3.67
N GLU A 133 0.75 -7.07 4.51
CA GLU A 133 -0.31 -6.07 4.62
C GLU A 133 -0.40 -5.19 3.37
N VAL A 134 0.75 -4.84 2.77
CA VAL A 134 0.80 -4.13 1.47
C VAL A 134 0.19 -4.99 0.37
N VAL A 135 0.56 -6.28 0.32
CA VAL A 135 0.01 -7.22 -0.65
C VAL A 135 -1.51 -7.37 -0.48
N ALA A 136 -1.98 -7.51 0.75
CA ALA A 136 -3.42 -7.63 1.04
C ALA A 136 -4.21 -6.39 0.60
N GLN A 137 -3.67 -5.19 0.79
CA GLN A 137 -4.33 -3.95 0.36
C GLN A 137 -4.30 -3.78 -1.17
N LEU A 138 -3.16 -4.08 -1.82
CA LEU A 138 -3.04 -4.03 -3.28
C LEU A 138 -3.95 -5.05 -3.98
N LEU A 139 -4.08 -6.25 -3.40
CA LEU A 139 -5.01 -7.27 -3.90
C LEU A 139 -6.46 -6.91 -3.58
N GLY A 140 -6.72 -6.28 -2.43
CA GLY A 140 -8.04 -5.79 -2.03
C GLY A 140 -8.61 -4.77 -3.02
N ARG A 141 -7.77 -3.93 -3.62
CA ARG A 141 -8.19 -3.00 -4.69
C ARG A 141 -8.59 -3.69 -6.00
N ARG A 142 -7.93 -4.77 -6.39
CA ARG A 142 -8.35 -5.56 -7.56
C ARG A 142 -9.75 -6.16 -7.38
N HIS A 143 -10.20 -6.31 -6.14
CA HIS A 143 -11.54 -6.78 -5.79
C HIS A 143 -12.57 -5.65 -5.59
N GLY A 144 -12.16 -4.39 -5.37
CA GLY A 144 -13.07 -3.28 -5.04
C GLY A 144 -13.52 -2.43 -6.22
N ASP A 145 -12.61 -2.03 -7.09
CA ASP A 145 -12.93 -1.01 -8.12
C ASP A 145 -13.69 -1.57 -9.33
N GLY A 146 -13.45 -2.84 -9.74
CA GLY A 146 -14.21 -3.51 -10.79
C GLY A 146 -15.51 -4.15 -10.30
N GLU A 147 -15.52 -4.65 -9.09
CA GLU A 147 -16.64 -5.42 -8.53
C GLU A 147 -17.83 -4.55 -8.11
N LEU A 148 -17.60 -3.29 -7.71
CA LEU A 148 -18.67 -2.32 -7.46
C LEU A 148 -19.35 -1.84 -8.75
N GLU A 149 -18.62 -1.81 -9.87
CA GLU A 149 -19.20 -1.54 -11.19
C GLU A 149 -20.08 -2.68 -11.68
N GLU A 150 -19.78 -3.91 -11.28
CA GLU A 150 -20.57 -5.11 -11.60
C GLU A 150 -21.87 -5.23 -10.77
N LEU A 151 -22.05 -4.43 -9.71
CA LEU A 151 -23.29 -4.42 -8.96
C LEU A 151 -24.45 -3.93 -9.83
N THR A 152 -25.56 -4.68 -9.79
CA THR A 152 -26.82 -4.24 -10.39
C THR A 152 -27.31 -2.96 -9.72
N ALA A 153 -28.18 -2.20 -10.38
CA ALA A 153 -28.77 -0.99 -9.78
C ALA A 153 -29.39 -1.28 -8.39
N ARG A 154 -30.05 -2.44 -8.26
CA ARG A 154 -30.68 -2.82 -6.99
C ARG A 154 -29.69 -3.20 -5.91
N GLU A 155 -28.59 -3.84 -6.23
CA GLU A 155 -27.49 -4.13 -5.32
C GLU A 155 -26.78 -2.83 -4.87
N ARG A 156 -26.66 -1.85 -5.74
CA ARG A 156 -26.14 -0.51 -5.39
C ARG A 156 -27.07 0.21 -4.40
N ASP A 157 -28.39 0.17 -4.60
CA ASP A 157 -29.35 0.74 -3.65
C ASP A 157 -29.23 0.11 -2.27
N VAL A 158 -29.12 -1.24 -2.20
CA VAL A 158 -28.92 -1.98 -0.97
C VAL A 158 -27.57 -1.63 -0.33
N MET A 159 -26.52 -1.53 -1.13
CA MET A 159 -25.17 -1.20 -0.66
C MET A 159 -25.11 0.23 -0.08
N ALA A 160 -25.72 1.21 -0.74
CA ALA A 160 -25.83 2.59 -0.24
C ALA A 160 -26.56 2.63 1.11
N ALA A 161 -27.70 1.93 1.22
CA ALA A 161 -28.46 1.85 2.48
C ALA A 161 -27.68 1.13 3.60
N MET A 162 -26.87 0.11 3.26
CA MET A 162 -25.94 -0.52 4.19
C MET A 162 -24.87 0.46 4.69
N ALA A 163 -24.34 1.29 3.82
CA ALA A 163 -23.32 2.30 4.16
C ALA A 163 -23.88 3.42 5.06
N GLU A 164 -25.19 3.70 4.98
CA GLU A 164 -25.92 4.58 5.94
C GLU A 164 -26.14 3.90 7.31
N GLY A 165 -25.77 2.64 7.50
CA GLY A 165 -25.91 1.90 8.74
C GLY A 165 -27.29 1.23 8.95
N LEU A 166 -28.15 1.18 7.92
CA LEU A 166 -29.49 0.59 8.05
C LEU A 166 -29.43 -0.95 8.22
N SER A 167 -30.32 -1.50 9.05
CA SER A 167 -30.52 -2.95 9.16
C SER A 167 -31.23 -3.51 7.91
N ASN A 168 -31.20 -4.84 7.71
CA ASN A 168 -31.91 -5.46 6.58
C ASN A 168 -33.41 -5.16 6.61
N HIS A 169 -34.00 -5.12 7.80
CA HIS A 169 -35.40 -4.73 8.00
C HIS A 169 -35.68 -3.29 7.51
N ALA A 170 -34.87 -2.32 7.95
CA ALA A 170 -35.01 -0.93 7.55
C ALA A 170 -34.74 -0.73 6.04
N ILE A 171 -33.82 -1.49 5.45
CA ILE A 171 -33.56 -1.50 4.01
C ILE A 171 -34.78 -2.06 3.26
N ALA A 172 -35.39 -3.13 3.77
CA ALA A 172 -36.58 -3.73 3.19
C ALA A 172 -37.77 -2.75 3.14
N GLU A 173 -38.01 -2.04 4.24
CA GLU A 173 -39.03 -0.98 4.32
C GLU A 173 -38.74 0.16 3.32
N ARG A 174 -37.50 0.67 3.34
CA ARG A 174 -37.09 1.80 2.47
C ARG A 174 -37.19 1.49 0.99
N LEU A 175 -36.81 0.28 0.61
CA LEU A 175 -36.77 -0.15 -0.80
C LEU A 175 -38.07 -0.86 -1.25
N VAL A 176 -39.05 -0.98 -0.36
CA VAL A 176 -40.35 -1.63 -0.59
C VAL A 176 -40.20 -3.06 -1.12
N VAL A 177 -39.42 -3.86 -0.41
CA VAL A 177 -39.19 -5.29 -0.72
C VAL A 177 -39.30 -6.12 0.56
N SER A 178 -39.28 -7.45 0.44
CA SER A 178 -39.20 -8.33 1.60
C SER A 178 -37.77 -8.37 2.18
N GLU A 179 -37.65 -8.60 3.48
CA GLU A 179 -36.36 -8.74 4.16
C GLU A 179 -35.53 -9.90 3.56
N GLY A 180 -36.18 -11.03 3.19
CA GLY A 180 -35.51 -12.12 2.49
C GLY A 180 -34.98 -11.77 1.09
N ALA A 181 -35.58 -10.76 0.42
CA ALA A 181 -35.03 -10.22 -0.82
C ALA A 181 -33.76 -9.40 -0.55
N VAL A 182 -33.74 -8.59 0.51
CA VAL A 182 -32.55 -7.86 0.97
C VAL A 182 -31.41 -8.81 1.32
N GLU A 183 -31.68 -9.89 2.05
CA GLU A 183 -30.68 -10.92 2.39
C GLU A 183 -30.04 -11.56 1.14
N LYS A 184 -30.85 -11.83 0.12
CA LYS A 184 -30.33 -12.35 -1.16
C LYS A 184 -29.41 -11.34 -1.84
N HIS A 185 -29.79 -10.06 -1.87
CA HIS A 185 -28.95 -9.01 -2.42
C HIS A 185 -27.65 -8.84 -1.63
N VAL A 186 -27.70 -8.84 -0.29
CA VAL A 186 -26.51 -8.77 0.57
C VAL A 186 -25.58 -9.97 0.32
N THR A 187 -26.14 -11.17 0.17
CA THR A 187 -25.34 -12.37 -0.14
C THR A 187 -24.68 -12.26 -1.51
N SER A 188 -25.42 -11.78 -2.52
CA SER A 188 -24.89 -11.54 -3.87
C SER A 188 -23.78 -10.47 -3.86
N ILE A 189 -23.97 -9.37 -3.14
CA ILE A 189 -22.95 -8.33 -2.95
C ILE A 189 -21.68 -8.92 -2.35
N PHE A 190 -21.78 -9.70 -1.27
CA PHE A 190 -20.60 -10.34 -0.66
C PHE A 190 -19.89 -11.29 -1.60
N SER A 191 -20.63 -12.03 -2.42
CA SER A 191 -20.05 -12.93 -3.42
C SER A 191 -19.31 -12.16 -4.52
N ARG A 192 -19.91 -11.07 -5.03
CA ARG A 192 -19.29 -10.20 -6.06
C ARG A 192 -18.05 -9.49 -5.54
N LEU A 193 -18.08 -9.03 -4.28
CA LEU A 193 -16.94 -8.41 -3.60
C LEU A 193 -15.90 -9.42 -3.09
N GLY A 194 -16.01 -10.70 -3.45
CA GLY A 194 -15.05 -11.73 -3.04
C GLY A 194 -14.96 -11.96 -1.52
N LEU A 195 -15.95 -11.49 -0.75
CA LEU A 195 -15.94 -11.54 0.71
C LEU A 195 -16.34 -12.94 1.23
N ALA A 196 -15.33 -13.81 1.39
CA ALA A 196 -15.53 -15.15 1.95
C ALA A 196 -16.03 -15.09 3.41
N ALA A 197 -16.81 -16.11 3.82
CA ALA A 197 -17.22 -16.26 5.20
C ALA A 197 -16.05 -16.77 6.04
N THR A 198 -15.37 -15.87 6.76
CA THR A 198 -14.33 -16.19 7.74
C THR A 198 -14.85 -15.94 9.15
N ALA A 199 -14.34 -16.70 10.14
CA ALA A 199 -14.79 -16.58 11.53
C ALA A 199 -14.48 -15.20 12.16
N ASP A 200 -13.45 -14.51 11.66
CA ASP A 200 -12.88 -13.30 12.28
C ASP A 200 -13.27 -12.01 11.56
N ALA A 201 -14.04 -12.04 10.46
CA ALA A 201 -14.36 -10.85 9.69
C ALA A 201 -15.86 -10.60 9.54
N HIS A 202 -16.30 -9.42 9.93
CA HIS A 202 -17.67 -8.95 9.70
C HIS A 202 -17.83 -8.48 8.24
N ARG A 203 -18.25 -9.39 7.34
CA ARG A 203 -18.42 -9.14 5.88
C ARG A 203 -19.19 -7.86 5.56
N ARG A 204 -20.21 -7.53 6.37
CA ARG A 204 -21.00 -6.31 6.18
C ARG A 204 -20.13 -5.05 6.37
N VAL A 205 -19.25 -5.04 7.37
CA VAL A 205 -18.31 -3.93 7.60
C VAL A 205 -17.33 -3.82 6.46
N LEU A 206 -16.77 -4.93 6.00
CA LEU A 206 -15.83 -4.95 4.88
C LEU A 206 -16.48 -4.44 3.57
N ALA A 207 -17.71 -4.85 3.28
CA ALA A 207 -18.45 -4.37 2.12
C ALA A 207 -18.70 -2.86 2.19
N VAL A 208 -19.11 -2.33 3.34
CA VAL A 208 -19.33 -0.89 3.57
C VAL A 208 -18.03 -0.10 3.41
N LEU A 209 -16.92 -0.61 3.95
CA LEU A 209 -15.62 0.03 3.79
C LEU A 209 -15.16 0.04 2.32
N ALA A 210 -15.36 -1.04 1.58
CA ALA A 210 -15.09 -1.09 0.14
C ALA A 210 -15.92 -0.05 -0.63
N TYR A 211 -17.20 0.08 -0.32
CA TYR A 211 -18.09 1.05 -0.95
C TYR A 211 -17.72 2.51 -0.65
N LEU A 212 -17.36 2.83 0.60
CA LEU A 212 -17.01 4.20 1.01
C LEU A 212 -15.64 4.66 0.48
N ARG A 213 -14.78 3.71 0.10
CA ARG A 213 -13.46 3.99 -0.50
C ARG A 213 -13.54 4.20 -2.01
N ALA A 214 -14.58 3.72 -2.66
CA ALA A 214 -14.76 3.89 -4.10
C ALA A 214 -14.99 5.38 -4.45
N PRO A 215 -14.38 5.91 -5.51
CA PRO A 215 -14.66 7.27 -5.97
C PRO A 215 -16.16 7.41 -6.32
N PRO A 216 -16.77 8.57 -6.04
CA PRO A 216 -18.18 8.78 -6.37
C PRO A 216 -18.40 8.56 -7.87
N ALA A 217 -19.34 7.69 -8.21
CA ALA A 217 -19.70 7.44 -9.60
C ALA A 217 -20.07 8.77 -10.30
N PRO A 218 -19.59 9.03 -11.51
CA PRO A 218 -19.94 10.24 -12.24
C PRO A 218 -21.47 10.30 -12.41
N HIS A 219 -22.07 11.34 -11.86
CA HIS A 219 -23.49 11.62 -12.04
C HIS A 219 -23.78 11.75 -13.54
N ARG A 220 -24.56 10.82 -14.09
CA ARG A 220 -25.18 10.98 -15.40
C ARG A 220 -26.49 11.71 -15.27
#